data_d39d9155f7c02dda24a1669661fac64a
#
_entry.id   d39d9155f7c02dda24a1669661fac64a
#
_cell.length_a   1.000
_cell.length_b   1.000
_cell.length_c   1.000
_cell.angle_alpha   90.00
_cell.angle_beta   90.00
_cell.angle_gamma   90.00
#
_symmetry.space_group_name_H-M   'P 1'
#
loop_
_entity.id
_entity.type
_entity.pdbx_description
1 polymer ?
#
loop_
_entity_poly.entity_id
_entity_poly.type
_entity_poly.pdbx_seq_one_letter_code
_entity_poly.pdbx_strand_id
1 'polypeptide(L)'
;MHQSRMTLGGVAVALLLSGAVAGPAALEAQVTGPGPDGRWPLQPNSPGNHILAPFMEGWYENEDGTYTISFGYSNANLDTLYIPVGEDNFLDPAQFDGVQSTIFFPGHHRGIFTVTLPAEMKDQDVWWTLTKANGDVTRVPGRTSADAYELDWRPRPHGGLPPSVSFDSQSGVGRGPPGIMAERTQTVAVGSPLTLSVNATDPSERDPDDARSADVPLRVVWSQLQGPGRVEYTRHESNPLPEVEE
;
A
#
# COMPACT_ATOMS: atom_id res chain seq x y z
N MET A 1 83.58 42.93 24.30
CA MET A 1 82.89 42.00 23.38
C MET A 1 82.15 40.98 24.23
N HIS A 2 80.89 41.20 24.54
CA HIS A 2 80.09 40.23 25.30
C HIS A 2 78.68 40.27 24.70
N GLN A 3 78.31 39.23 24.07
CA GLN A 3 76.94 39.07 23.56
C GLN A 3 76.16 38.36 24.64
N SER A 4 75.07 39.00 25.07
CA SER A 4 74.09 38.44 25.95
C SER A 4 72.93 37.90 25.14
N ARG A 5 72.61 36.62 25.25
CA ARG A 5 71.47 36.00 24.65
C ARG A 5 70.32 35.95 25.66
N MET A 6 69.27 36.66 25.36
CA MET A 6 67.98 36.53 26.09
C MET A 6 67.18 35.37 25.49
N THR A 7 66.90 34.40 26.32
CA THR A 7 65.96 33.35 26.02
C THR A 7 64.57 33.76 26.52
N LEU A 8 63.65 33.97 25.59
CA LEU A 8 62.20 34.12 25.87
C LEU A 8 61.61 32.74 26.14
N GLY A 9 61.15 32.54 27.35
CA GLY A 9 60.31 31.39 27.71
C GLY A 9 58.87 31.60 27.22
N GLY A 10 58.45 30.81 26.26
CA GLY A 10 57.05 30.76 25.84
C GLY A 10 56.26 29.87 26.80
N VAL A 11 55.26 30.46 27.45
CA VAL A 11 54.24 29.75 28.20
C VAL A 11 53.17 29.31 27.22
N ALA A 12 53.14 28.02 26.92
CA ALA A 12 52.06 27.41 26.17
C ALA A 12 50.85 27.18 27.08
N VAL A 13 49.82 27.98 26.93
CA VAL A 13 48.51 27.73 27.56
C VAL A 13 47.77 26.70 26.71
N ALA A 14 47.69 25.47 27.17
CA ALA A 14 46.86 24.43 26.57
C ALA A 14 45.38 24.64 27.03
N LEU A 15 44.58 25.20 26.13
CA LEU A 15 43.12 25.20 26.28
C LEU A 15 42.58 23.79 26.00
N LEU A 16 42.25 23.07 27.03
CA LEU A 16 41.43 21.84 26.96
C LEU A 16 39.99 22.25 26.66
N LEU A 17 39.60 22.23 25.39
CA LEU A 17 38.20 22.23 24.97
C LEU A 17 37.62 20.83 25.27
N SER A 18 36.97 20.70 26.40
CA SER A 18 36.11 19.57 26.69
C SER A 18 34.85 19.69 25.82
N GLY A 19 34.94 19.21 24.58
CA GLY A 19 33.79 19.01 23.72
C GLY A 19 32.94 17.88 24.35
N ALA A 20 31.86 18.24 25.04
CA ALA A 20 30.80 17.29 25.32
C ALA A 20 30.18 16.90 23.96
N VAL A 21 30.54 15.72 23.47
CA VAL A 21 29.80 15.06 22.40
C VAL A 21 28.48 14.67 23.03
N ALA A 22 27.45 15.51 22.85
CA ALA A 22 26.06 15.11 23.05
C ALA A 22 25.79 14.05 21.99
N GLY A 23 25.87 12.79 22.35
CA GLY A 23 25.35 11.70 21.55
C GLY A 23 23.87 11.98 21.26
N PRO A 24 23.32 11.48 20.14
CA PRO A 24 21.89 11.58 19.90
C PRO A 24 21.20 10.96 21.11
N ALA A 25 20.44 11.79 21.86
CA ALA A 25 19.54 11.28 22.85
C ALA A 25 18.60 10.34 22.10
N ALA A 26 18.76 9.05 22.32
CA ALA A 26 17.74 8.08 21.93
C ALA A 26 16.48 8.54 22.68
N LEU A 27 15.55 9.14 21.98
CA LEU A 27 14.19 9.33 22.46
C LEU A 27 13.60 7.93 22.56
N GLU A 28 13.89 7.25 23.65
CA GLU A 28 13.12 6.11 24.04
C GLU A 28 11.72 6.66 24.39
N ALA A 29 10.80 6.54 23.46
CA ALA A 29 9.39 6.71 23.73
C ALA A 29 8.97 5.55 24.64
N GLN A 30 9.31 5.62 25.92
CA GLN A 30 8.82 4.68 26.91
C GLN A 30 7.34 4.97 27.12
N VAL A 31 6.53 4.01 26.73
CA VAL A 31 5.14 3.96 27.19
C VAL A 31 5.19 3.64 28.68
N THR A 32 5.20 4.68 29.51
CA THR A 32 5.43 4.57 30.95
C THR A 32 4.18 4.28 31.77
N GLY A 33 3.02 4.09 31.11
CA GLY A 33 1.77 3.79 31.78
C GLY A 33 0.54 3.90 30.90
N PRO A 34 -0.65 3.66 31.44
CA PRO A 34 -1.90 3.85 30.73
C PRO A 34 -2.11 5.33 30.41
N GLY A 35 -2.75 5.61 29.27
CA GLY A 35 -3.17 6.96 28.90
C GLY A 35 -4.15 7.58 29.90
N PRO A 36 -4.56 8.85 29.71
CA PRO A 36 -5.52 9.53 30.56
C PRO A 36 -6.88 8.83 30.68
N ASP A 37 -7.20 7.98 29.69
CA ASP A 37 -8.40 7.13 29.62
C ASP A 37 -8.24 5.79 30.35
N GLY A 38 -7.11 5.55 31.01
CA GLY A 38 -6.79 4.30 31.72
C GLY A 38 -6.40 3.12 30.81
N ARG A 39 -6.23 3.36 29.50
CA ARG A 39 -5.86 2.31 28.55
C ARG A 39 -4.37 2.31 28.28
N TRP A 40 -3.81 1.12 28.15
CA TRP A 40 -2.45 0.95 27.65
C TRP A 40 -2.46 1.17 26.13
N PRO A 41 -1.48 1.90 25.59
CA PRO A 41 -1.33 1.97 24.13
C PRO A 41 -1.14 0.57 23.57
N LEU A 42 -1.92 0.24 22.59
CA LEU A 42 -1.87 -1.08 21.92
C LEU A 42 -0.67 -1.23 20.97
N GLN A 43 0.02 -0.12 20.69
CA GLN A 43 1.16 -0.11 19.77
C GLN A 43 2.30 0.72 20.36
N PRO A 44 3.57 0.24 20.27
CA PRO A 44 4.72 1.06 20.58
C PRO A 44 4.83 2.20 19.57
N ASN A 45 4.99 3.43 20.04
CA ASN A 45 5.19 4.63 19.22
C ASN A 45 6.62 4.67 18.65
N SER A 46 7.07 3.61 17.98
CA SER A 46 8.38 3.58 17.35
C SER A 46 8.23 3.96 15.88
N PRO A 47 8.75 5.11 15.44
CA PRO A 47 8.70 5.47 14.03
C PRO A 47 9.34 4.38 13.15
N GLY A 48 8.67 3.99 12.08
CA GLY A 48 9.21 3.07 11.08
C GLY A 48 9.24 1.59 11.47
N ASN A 49 8.73 1.22 12.65
CA ASN A 49 8.81 -0.17 13.13
C ASN A 49 7.45 -0.83 13.35
N HIS A 50 6.40 -0.25 12.78
CA HIS A 50 5.06 -0.82 12.86
C HIS A 50 4.88 -1.96 11.85
N ILE A 51 3.82 -2.72 12.06
CA ILE A 51 3.48 -3.87 11.21
C ILE A 51 3.16 -3.40 9.79
N LEU A 52 3.69 -4.13 8.82
CA LEU A 52 3.16 -4.22 7.46
C LEU A 52 2.55 -5.61 7.33
N ALA A 53 1.23 -5.68 7.25
CA ALA A 53 0.50 -6.94 7.23
C ALA A 53 -0.19 -7.14 5.87
N PRO A 54 0.21 -8.13 5.07
CA PRO A 54 -0.57 -8.57 3.94
C PRO A 54 -1.83 -9.30 4.44
N PHE A 55 -2.91 -9.28 3.66
CA PHE A 55 -4.10 -10.06 3.94
C PHE A 55 -4.76 -10.54 2.64
N MET A 56 -5.45 -11.66 2.73
CA MET A 56 -6.35 -12.13 1.71
C MET A 56 -7.72 -11.47 1.93
N GLU A 57 -8.30 -10.91 0.88
CA GLU A 57 -9.63 -10.30 0.95
C GLU A 57 -10.73 -11.31 0.68
N GLY A 58 -10.47 -12.19 -0.27
CA GLY A 58 -11.41 -13.21 -0.69
C GLY A 58 -11.02 -13.81 -2.03
N TRP A 59 -11.84 -14.70 -2.51
CA TRP A 59 -11.65 -15.39 -3.78
C TRP A 59 -12.98 -15.50 -4.54
N TYR A 60 -12.85 -15.64 -5.87
CA TYR A 60 -13.97 -15.80 -6.79
C TYR A 60 -13.77 -17.06 -7.63
N GLU A 61 -14.85 -17.76 -7.91
CA GLU A 61 -14.91 -18.69 -9.01
C GLU A 61 -15.28 -17.91 -10.29
N ASN A 62 -14.43 -17.98 -11.30
CA ASN A 62 -14.66 -17.31 -12.57
C ASN A 62 -15.51 -18.18 -13.50
N GLU A 63 -16.18 -17.56 -14.47
CA GLU A 63 -17.05 -18.25 -15.43
C GLU A 63 -16.31 -19.32 -16.28
N ASP A 64 -15.01 -19.15 -16.45
CA ASP A 64 -14.14 -20.08 -17.20
C ASP A 64 -13.61 -21.23 -16.33
N GLY A 65 -14.04 -21.32 -15.07
CA GLY A 65 -13.62 -22.35 -14.12
C GLY A 65 -12.27 -22.10 -13.46
N THR A 66 -11.66 -20.94 -13.67
CA THR A 66 -10.49 -20.49 -12.93
C THR A 66 -10.90 -19.84 -11.60
N TYR A 67 -9.94 -19.61 -10.72
CA TYR A 67 -10.19 -18.99 -9.40
C TYR A 67 -9.31 -17.76 -9.22
N THR A 68 -9.91 -16.63 -8.87
CA THR A 68 -9.18 -15.38 -8.61
C THR A 68 -9.13 -15.07 -7.13
N ILE A 69 -7.94 -14.91 -6.58
CA ILE A 69 -7.69 -14.53 -5.19
C ILE A 69 -7.29 -13.06 -5.16
N SER A 70 -7.93 -12.27 -4.32
CA SER A 70 -7.65 -10.85 -4.11
C SER A 70 -6.85 -10.64 -2.83
N PHE A 71 -5.81 -9.79 -2.93
CA PHE A 71 -4.94 -9.43 -1.82
C PHE A 71 -4.95 -7.92 -1.56
N GLY A 72 -4.78 -7.59 -0.30
CA GLY A 72 -4.55 -6.24 0.19
C GLY A 72 -3.47 -6.22 1.27
N TYR A 73 -3.19 -5.04 1.80
CA TYR A 73 -2.26 -4.89 2.91
C TYR A 73 -2.71 -3.78 3.88
N SER A 74 -2.19 -3.86 5.09
CA SER A 74 -2.25 -2.79 6.08
C SER A 74 -0.84 -2.37 6.48
N ASN A 75 -0.50 -1.12 6.22
CA ASN A 75 0.74 -0.50 6.65
C ASN A 75 0.45 0.42 7.84
N ALA A 76 0.84 0.00 9.03
CA ALA A 76 0.66 0.78 10.25
C ALA A 76 1.75 1.84 10.46
N ASN A 77 2.75 1.91 9.57
CA ASN A 77 3.77 2.95 9.60
C ASN A 77 3.19 4.27 9.07
N LEU A 78 3.79 5.38 9.45
CA LEU A 78 3.47 6.71 8.93
C LEU A 78 4.09 6.97 7.57
N ASP A 79 5.09 6.17 7.20
CA ASP A 79 5.85 6.30 5.98
C ASP A 79 5.44 5.25 4.94
N THR A 80 5.61 5.61 3.67
CA THR A 80 5.53 4.68 2.56
C THR A 80 6.74 3.75 2.58
N LEU A 81 6.49 2.44 2.53
CA LEU A 81 7.54 1.43 2.45
C LEU A 81 7.73 0.97 1.01
N TYR A 82 8.97 0.66 0.64
CA TYR A 82 9.34 0.15 -0.67
C TYR A 82 10.05 -1.18 -0.50
N ILE A 83 9.42 -2.26 -0.97
CA ILE A 83 9.98 -3.60 -0.91
C ILE A 83 9.88 -4.18 -2.33
N PRO A 84 10.97 -4.20 -3.08
CA PRO A 84 10.96 -4.73 -4.45
C PRO A 84 10.65 -6.23 -4.46
N VAL A 85 10.15 -6.72 -5.59
CA VAL A 85 9.97 -8.17 -5.81
C VAL A 85 11.34 -8.86 -5.67
N GLY A 86 11.38 -9.95 -4.93
CA GLY A 86 12.59 -10.71 -4.62
C GLY A 86 12.49 -11.42 -3.26
N GLU A 87 13.62 -11.63 -2.60
CA GLU A 87 13.68 -12.38 -1.34
C GLU A 87 12.81 -11.79 -0.22
N ASP A 88 12.60 -10.48 -0.23
CA ASP A 88 11.83 -9.76 0.78
C ASP A 88 10.34 -9.52 0.40
N ASN A 89 9.96 -9.84 -0.83
CA ASN A 89 8.59 -9.66 -1.33
C ASN A 89 8.33 -10.64 -2.45
N PHE A 90 7.70 -11.75 -2.15
CA PHE A 90 7.47 -12.81 -3.13
C PHE A 90 6.16 -13.55 -2.92
N LEU A 91 5.70 -14.18 -4.00
CA LEU A 91 4.61 -15.14 -4.00
C LEU A 91 5.15 -16.58 -4.17
N ASP A 92 4.55 -17.51 -3.47
CA ASP A 92 4.83 -18.94 -3.57
C ASP A 92 3.51 -19.69 -3.80
N PRO A 93 3.35 -20.43 -4.91
CA PRO A 93 4.36 -20.82 -5.92
C PRO A 93 4.87 -19.67 -6.79
N ALA A 94 6.15 -19.74 -7.14
CA ALA A 94 6.89 -18.71 -7.88
C ALA A 94 6.31 -18.36 -9.27
N GLN A 95 5.47 -19.22 -9.84
CA GLN A 95 4.78 -18.91 -11.10
C GLN A 95 3.83 -17.72 -11.02
N PHE A 96 3.41 -17.33 -9.82
CA PHE A 96 2.56 -16.18 -9.55
C PHE A 96 3.37 -14.95 -9.14
N ASP A 97 4.69 -15.10 -8.96
CA ASP A 97 5.54 -13.99 -8.49
C ASP A 97 5.67 -12.88 -9.53
N GLY A 98 5.74 -11.64 -9.07
CA GLY A 98 5.91 -10.46 -9.92
C GLY A 98 4.68 -9.59 -10.10
N VAL A 99 3.49 -10.02 -9.64
CA VAL A 99 2.24 -9.22 -9.74
C VAL A 99 1.96 -8.39 -8.49
N GLN A 100 2.60 -8.72 -7.38
CA GLN A 100 2.38 -8.07 -6.08
C GLN A 100 2.91 -6.64 -6.03
N SER A 101 2.38 -5.85 -5.08
CA SER A 101 2.84 -4.48 -4.85
C SER A 101 4.29 -4.42 -4.39
N THR A 102 5.02 -3.40 -4.85
CA THR A 102 6.35 -3.03 -4.34
C THR A 102 6.33 -1.74 -3.53
N ILE A 103 5.17 -1.08 -3.46
CA ILE A 103 4.97 0.20 -2.79
C ILE A 103 3.82 0.05 -1.81
N PHE A 104 4.06 0.40 -0.55
CA PHE A 104 3.13 0.22 0.55
C PHE A 104 2.86 1.56 1.22
N PHE A 105 1.79 2.23 0.82
CA PHE A 105 1.36 3.49 1.44
C PHE A 105 0.84 3.25 2.85
N PRO A 106 0.93 4.24 3.76
CA PRO A 106 0.31 4.16 5.08
C PRO A 106 -1.19 3.87 5.00
N GLY A 107 -1.69 3.10 5.95
CA GLY A 107 -3.11 2.79 6.07
C GLY A 107 -3.50 1.40 5.56
N HIS A 108 -4.79 1.23 5.32
CA HIS A 108 -5.40 -0.04 4.93
C HIS A 108 -5.80 0.02 3.46
N HIS A 109 -5.23 -0.85 2.64
CA HIS A 109 -5.39 -0.86 1.20
C HIS A 109 -5.92 -2.20 0.72
N ARG A 110 -7.05 -2.17 0.01
CA ARG A 110 -7.79 -3.33 -0.45
C ARG A 110 -7.73 -3.45 -1.96
N GLY A 111 -7.89 -4.68 -2.49
CA GLY A 111 -7.94 -4.93 -3.93
C GLY A 111 -6.68 -4.48 -4.67
N ILE A 112 -5.52 -4.69 -4.06
CA ILE A 112 -4.25 -4.16 -4.59
C ILE A 112 -3.77 -4.96 -5.78
N PHE A 113 -3.83 -6.28 -5.69
CA PHE A 113 -3.55 -7.16 -6.81
C PHE A 113 -4.33 -8.47 -6.67
N THR A 114 -4.36 -9.20 -7.73
CA THR A 114 -5.03 -10.51 -7.79
C THR A 114 -4.10 -11.56 -8.37
N VAL A 115 -4.36 -12.80 -7.98
CA VAL A 115 -3.75 -13.99 -8.56
C VAL A 115 -4.87 -14.87 -9.10
N THR A 116 -4.76 -15.29 -10.35
CA THR A 116 -5.72 -16.24 -10.94
C THR A 116 -5.09 -17.63 -11.05
N LEU A 117 -5.74 -18.58 -10.38
CA LEU A 117 -5.34 -19.99 -10.38
C LEU A 117 -6.10 -20.74 -11.47
N PRO A 118 -5.44 -21.58 -12.26
CA PRO A 118 -6.13 -22.53 -13.11
C PRO A 118 -6.94 -23.54 -12.27
N ALA A 119 -7.97 -24.12 -12.86
CA ALA A 119 -8.91 -25.01 -12.17
C ALA A 119 -8.22 -26.17 -11.42
N GLU A 120 -7.17 -26.73 -12.00
CA GLU A 120 -6.39 -27.82 -11.40
C GLU A 120 -5.58 -27.41 -10.16
N MET A 121 -5.43 -26.11 -9.93
CA MET A 121 -4.73 -25.55 -8.76
C MET A 121 -5.69 -25.03 -7.68
N LYS A 122 -6.98 -25.34 -7.77
CA LYS A 122 -7.99 -24.87 -6.82
C LYS A 122 -7.55 -24.99 -5.35
N ASP A 123 -7.01 -26.13 -4.98
CA ASP A 123 -6.64 -26.44 -3.60
C ASP A 123 -5.22 -25.98 -3.22
N GLN A 124 -4.56 -25.24 -4.12
CA GLN A 124 -3.21 -24.73 -3.89
C GLN A 124 -3.24 -23.41 -3.15
N ASP A 125 -2.63 -23.33 -1.99
CA ASP A 125 -2.37 -22.06 -1.32
C ASP A 125 -1.37 -21.21 -2.12
N VAL A 126 -1.66 -19.92 -2.24
CA VAL A 126 -0.70 -18.91 -2.73
C VAL A 126 -0.26 -18.05 -1.57
N TRP A 127 0.99 -18.17 -1.18
CA TRP A 127 1.54 -17.44 -0.06
C TRP A 127 2.18 -16.14 -0.49
N TRP A 128 1.73 -15.03 0.07
CA TRP A 128 2.42 -13.76 -0.04
C TRP A 128 3.27 -13.50 1.19
N THR A 129 4.58 -13.32 1.00
CA THR A 129 5.55 -13.08 2.06
C THR A 129 6.18 -11.71 1.88
N LEU A 130 6.26 -10.97 2.97
CA LEU A 130 6.89 -9.66 3.06
C LEU A 130 7.89 -9.64 4.21
N THR A 131 9.11 -9.16 3.94
CA THR A 131 10.15 -8.93 4.94
C THR A 131 10.50 -7.44 4.96
N LYS A 132 10.33 -6.79 6.11
CA LYS A 132 10.75 -5.40 6.28
C LYS A 132 12.26 -5.29 6.50
N ALA A 133 12.81 -4.08 6.30
CA ALA A 133 14.23 -3.79 6.47
C ALA A 133 14.76 -4.12 7.90
N ASN A 134 13.90 -4.17 8.91
CA ASN A 134 14.24 -4.59 10.27
C ASN A 134 14.24 -6.11 10.48
N GLY A 135 13.95 -6.88 9.43
CA GLY A 135 13.90 -8.34 9.48
C GLY A 135 12.55 -8.93 9.91
N ASP A 136 11.53 -8.10 10.19
CA ASP A 136 10.19 -8.61 10.51
C ASP A 136 9.54 -9.22 9.27
N VAL A 137 9.10 -10.46 9.39
CA VAL A 137 8.43 -11.21 8.32
C VAL A 137 6.95 -11.29 8.61
N THR A 138 6.15 -10.95 7.60
CA THR A 138 4.70 -11.15 7.61
C THR A 138 4.31 -11.99 6.40
N ARG A 139 3.30 -12.85 6.58
CA ARG A 139 2.92 -13.83 5.56
C ARG A 139 1.44 -14.14 5.61
N VAL A 140 0.80 -14.25 4.45
CA VAL A 140 -0.61 -14.60 4.35
C VAL A 140 -0.82 -15.64 3.25
N PRO A 141 -1.68 -16.68 3.47
CA PRO A 141 -2.12 -17.56 2.40
C PRO A 141 -3.33 -16.95 1.68
N GLY A 142 -3.30 -16.95 0.36
CA GLY A 142 -4.49 -16.91 -0.47
C GLY A 142 -4.96 -18.33 -0.76
N ARG A 143 -6.22 -18.65 -0.46
CA ARG A 143 -6.77 -20.00 -0.60
C ARG A 143 -8.25 -20.01 -0.90
N THR A 144 -8.67 -20.92 -1.73
CA THR A 144 -10.08 -21.14 -2.07
C THR A 144 -10.80 -22.04 -1.07
N SER A 145 -10.07 -22.78 -0.23
CA SER A 145 -10.64 -23.61 0.83
C SER A 145 -11.22 -22.83 2.01
N ALA A 146 -11.11 -21.50 1.99
CA ALA A 146 -11.69 -20.62 2.99
C ALA A 146 -13.08 -20.14 2.53
N ASP A 147 -14.11 -20.97 2.70
CA ASP A 147 -15.48 -20.69 2.23
C ASP A 147 -16.06 -19.37 2.75
N ALA A 148 -15.66 -18.97 3.96
CA ALA A 148 -16.10 -17.70 4.55
C ALA A 148 -15.57 -16.47 3.78
N TYR A 149 -14.58 -16.66 2.91
CA TYR A 149 -13.98 -15.62 2.07
C TYR A 149 -14.34 -15.76 0.60
N GLU A 150 -15.27 -16.67 0.27
CA GLU A 150 -15.85 -16.74 -1.06
C GLU A 150 -16.63 -15.46 -1.34
N LEU A 151 -16.31 -14.83 -2.44
CA LEU A 151 -16.95 -13.62 -2.93
C LEU A 151 -17.81 -14.00 -4.13
N ASP A 152 -18.92 -13.30 -4.29
CA ASP A 152 -19.84 -13.51 -5.39
C ASP A 152 -20.24 -12.20 -6.07
N TRP A 153 -20.87 -12.33 -7.22
CA TRP A 153 -21.36 -11.21 -8.03
C TRP A 153 -22.81 -10.85 -7.71
N ARG A 154 -23.38 -11.48 -6.70
CA ARG A 154 -24.77 -11.23 -6.31
C ARG A 154 -24.91 -9.84 -5.70
N PRO A 155 -26.04 -9.18 -5.94
CA PRO A 155 -26.33 -7.92 -5.27
C PRO A 155 -26.25 -8.08 -3.75
N ARG A 156 -25.61 -7.13 -3.10
CA ARG A 156 -25.64 -7.04 -1.64
C ARG A 156 -27.09 -6.81 -1.17
N PRO A 157 -27.43 -7.03 0.10
CA PRO A 157 -28.80 -6.88 0.63
C PRO A 157 -29.48 -5.55 0.26
N HIS A 158 -28.71 -4.53 -0.11
CA HIS A 158 -29.20 -3.20 -0.49
C HIS A 158 -29.11 -2.94 -2.01
N GLY A 159 -29.01 -3.97 -2.83
CA GLY A 159 -28.90 -3.87 -4.28
C GLY A 159 -27.53 -3.45 -4.80
N GLY A 160 -26.53 -3.25 -3.93
CA GLY A 160 -25.19 -2.84 -4.33
C GLY A 160 -24.46 -3.91 -5.14
N LEU A 161 -24.00 -3.55 -6.34
CA LEU A 161 -23.16 -4.36 -7.22
C LEU A 161 -21.75 -3.75 -7.31
N PRO A 162 -20.72 -4.55 -7.61
CA PRO A 162 -19.41 -4.02 -7.95
C PRO A 162 -19.50 -3.07 -9.14
N PRO A 163 -18.80 -1.92 -9.12
CA PRO A 163 -18.74 -1.02 -10.25
C PRO A 163 -18.20 -1.71 -11.50
N SER A 164 -18.69 -1.28 -12.65
CA SER A 164 -18.16 -1.67 -13.96
C SER A 164 -17.12 -0.66 -14.40
N VAL A 165 -15.98 -1.13 -14.89
CA VAL A 165 -14.83 -0.32 -15.27
C VAL A 165 -14.38 -0.69 -16.68
N SER A 166 -14.08 0.33 -17.51
CA SER A 166 -13.45 0.16 -18.82
C SER A 166 -12.48 1.29 -19.12
N PHE A 167 -11.41 1.02 -19.89
CA PHE A 167 -10.44 2.06 -20.27
C PHE A 167 -10.92 2.85 -21.50
N ASP A 168 -11.57 2.20 -22.45
CA ASP A 168 -12.13 2.83 -23.64
C ASP A 168 -13.33 2.00 -24.17
N SER A 169 -13.92 2.45 -25.25
CA SER A 169 -15.06 1.76 -25.87
C SER A 169 -14.72 0.41 -26.53
N GLN A 170 -13.45 0.11 -26.70
CA GLN A 170 -12.93 -1.13 -27.33
C GLN A 170 -12.40 -2.11 -26.30
N SER A 171 -12.05 -1.63 -25.12
CA SER A 171 -11.64 -2.51 -24.02
C SER A 171 -12.85 -3.25 -23.46
N GLY A 172 -12.63 -4.45 -22.98
CA GLY A 172 -13.65 -5.18 -22.22
C GLY A 172 -14.10 -4.38 -20.99
N VAL A 173 -15.19 -4.80 -20.38
CA VAL A 173 -15.68 -4.27 -19.12
C VAL A 173 -15.23 -5.20 -18.00
N GLY A 174 -14.47 -4.67 -17.06
CA GLY A 174 -14.11 -5.38 -15.82
C GLY A 174 -15.10 -5.04 -14.71
N ARG A 175 -15.37 -6.03 -13.87
CA ARG A 175 -16.21 -5.88 -12.69
C ARG A 175 -15.60 -6.69 -11.56
N GLY A 176 -15.16 -6.00 -10.49
CA GLY A 176 -14.44 -6.64 -9.39
C GLY A 176 -13.14 -7.34 -9.82
N PRO A 177 -12.52 -8.14 -8.92
CA PRO A 177 -11.37 -8.97 -9.30
C PRO A 177 -11.76 -10.05 -10.34
N PRO A 178 -10.89 -10.35 -11.32
CA PRO A 178 -9.57 -9.77 -11.52
C PRO A 178 -9.57 -8.36 -12.12
N GLY A 179 -10.72 -7.77 -12.43
CA GLY A 179 -10.80 -6.48 -13.09
C GLY A 179 -10.41 -6.55 -14.56
N ILE A 180 -9.82 -5.48 -15.08
CA ILE A 180 -9.28 -5.43 -16.43
C ILE A 180 -7.86 -4.87 -16.42
N MET A 181 -7.05 -5.32 -17.35
CA MET A 181 -5.74 -4.76 -17.63
C MET A 181 -5.76 -4.02 -18.97
N ALA A 182 -5.08 -2.87 -19.02
CA ALA A 182 -4.89 -2.17 -20.29
C ALA A 182 -3.95 -2.99 -21.18
N GLU A 183 -4.35 -3.21 -22.44
CA GLU A 183 -3.54 -3.93 -23.42
C GLU A 183 -2.33 -3.12 -23.89
N ARG A 184 -2.37 -1.79 -23.71
CA ARG A 184 -1.35 -0.89 -24.22
C ARG A 184 -0.49 -0.33 -23.10
N THR A 185 0.82 -0.43 -23.28
CA THR A 185 1.80 0.31 -22.49
C THR A 185 1.89 1.74 -23.00
N GLN A 186 1.73 2.69 -22.07
CA GLN A 186 1.99 4.11 -22.33
C GLN A 186 3.45 4.42 -22.04
N THR A 187 4.07 5.21 -22.90
CA THR A 187 5.45 5.65 -22.71
C THR A 187 5.50 7.17 -22.66
N VAL A 188 6.12 7.70 -21.62
CA VAL A 188 6.26 9.14 -21.40
C VAL A 188 7.65 9.43 -20.84
N ALA A 189 8.21 10.61 -21.15
CA ALA A 189 9.48 11.04 -20.58
C ALA A 189 9.31 11.36 -19.08
N VAL A 190 10.36 11.06 -18.30
CA VAL A 190 10.37 11.39 -16.88
C VAL A 190 10.14 12.90 -16.68
N GLY A 191 9.25 13.24 -15.76
CA GLY A 191 8.86 14.63 -15.47
C GLY A 191 7.82 15.21 -16.44
N SER A 192 7.38 14.46 -17.43
CA SER A 192 6.28 14.89 -18.32
C SER A 192 4.94 14.32 -17.80
N PRO A 193 3.83 15.07 -17.91
CA PRO A 193 2.53 14.59 -17.50
C PRO A 193 2.00 13.52 -18.47
N LEU A 194 1.29 12.54 -17.92
CA LEU A 194 0.54 11.54 -18.65
C LEU A 194 -0.92 11.56 -18.16
N THR A 195 -1.86 11.78 -19.08
CA THR A 195 -3.28 11.71 -18.75
C THR A 195 -3.77 10.28 -18.92
N LEU A 196 -4.33 9.73 -17.84
CA LEU A 196 -5.01 8.44 -17.84
C LEU A 196 -6.51 8.65 -17.67
N SER A 197 -7.30 7.89 -18.39
CA SER A 197 -8.76 7.94 -18.34
C SER A 197 -9.33 6.56 -18.05
N VAL A 198 -10.42 6.52 -17.31
CA VAL A 198 -11.19 5.31 -17.04
C VAL A 198 -12.66 5.68 -17.01
N ASN A 199 -13.51 4.83 -17.58
CA ASN A 199 -14.96 4.91 -17.45
C ASN A 199 -15.37 3.98 -16.31
N ALA A 200 -16.07 4.51 -15.33
CA ALA A 200 -16.62 3.75 -14.22
C ALA A 200 -18.12 4.01 -14.12
N THR A 201 -18.90 2.97 -13.98
CA THR A 201 -20.36 3.03 -13.81
C THR A 201 -20.79 2.17 -12.65
N ASP A 202 -21.80 2.62 -11.90
CA ASP A 202 -22.48 1.80 -10.89
C ASP A 202 -23.67 1.10 -11.53
N PRO A 203 -23.66 -0.22 -11.72
CA PRO A 203 -24.77 -0.97 -12.27
C PRO A 203 -25.83 -1.33 -11.24
N SER A 204 -25.70 -0.85 -10.00
CA SER A 204 -26.59 -1.20 -8.89
C SER A 204 -28.01 -0.69 -9.14
N GLU A 205 -28.97 -1.57 -8.94
CA GLU A 205 -30.39 -1.21 -8.87
C GLU A 205 -30.78 -1.04 -7.39
N ARG A 206 -30.98 0.22 -6.99
CA ARG A 206 -31.24 0.58 -5.60
C ARG A 206 -32.71 0.92 -5.40
N ASP A 207 -33.26 0.49 -4.27
CA ASP A 207 -34.60 0.91 -3.85
C ASP A 207 -34.52 2.32 -3.25
N PRO A 208 -35.15 3.32 -3.88
CA PRO A 208 -35.10 4.71 -3.39
C PRO A 208 -35.82 4.88 -2.05
N ASP A 209 -36.72 3.97 -1.69
CA ASP A 209 -37.47 4.02 -0.45
C ASP A 209 -36.75 3.30 0.72
N ASP A 210 -35.67 2.55 0.45
CA ASP A 210 -34.82 1.94 1.48
C ASP A 210 -33.65 2.87 1.82
N ALA A 211 -33.69 3.46 3.00
CA ALA A 211 -32.64 4.36 3.48
C ALA A 211 -31.24 3.71 3.51
N ARG A 212 -31.14 2.37 3.48
CA ARG A 212 -29.89 1.62 3.41
C ARG A 212 -29.36 1.48 1.98
N SER A 213 -30.21 1.77 1.00
CA SER A 213 -29.88 1.76 -0.44
C SER A 213 -29.44 3.14 -0.96
N ALA A 214 -29.05 4.06 -0.07
CA ALA A 214 -28.63 5.40 -0.44
C ALA A 214 -27.52 5.37 -1.52
N ASP A 215 -27.59 6.32 -2.42
CA ASP A 215 -26.55 6.49 -3.44
C ASP A 215 -25.18 6.70 -2.80
N VAL A 216 -24.23 5.87 -3.20
CA VAL A 216 -22.84 6.02 -2.84
C VAL A 216 -22.11 6.51 -4.10
N PRO A 217 -21.57 7.74 -4.09
CA PRO A 217 -20.90 8.28 -5.26
C PRO A 217 -19.69 7.41 -5.64
N LEU A 218 -19.54 7.13 -6.93
CA LEU A 218 -18.38 6.42 -7.44
C LEU A 218 -17.11 7.24 -7.18
N ARG A 219 -16.09 6.55 -6.70
CA ARG A 219 -14.77 7.12 -6.47
C ARG A 219 -13.76 6.36 -7.32
N VAL A 220 -13.00 7.09 -8.11
CA VAL A 220 -11.84 6.54 -8.83
C VAL A 220 -10.59 6.97 -8.09
N VAL A 221 -9.81 5.98 -7.66
CA VAL A 221 -8.54 6.20 -6.97
C VAL A 221 -7.44 5.56 -7.82
N TRP A 222 -6.44 6.36 -8.15
CA TRP A 222 -5.24 5.89 -8.82
C TRP A 222 -4.15 5.63 -7.78
N SER A 223 -3.49 4.51 -7.89
CA SER A 223 -2.36 4.18 -7.04
C SER A 223 -1.24 3.54 -7.85
N GLN A 224 -0.02 3.80 -7.44
CA GLN A 224 1.16 3.15 -8.01
C GLN A 224 1.34 1.79 -7.35
N LEU A 225 1.28 0.73 -8.15
CA LEU A 225 1.46 -0.63 -7.66
C LEU A 225 2.95 -1.01 -7.60
N GLN A 226 3.69 -0.66 -8.66
CA GLN A 226 5.11 -1.00 -8.80
C GLN A 226 5.85 0.16 -9.47
N GLY A 227 7.17 0.12 -9.37
CA GLY A 227 8.05 1.03 -10.09
C GLY A 227 9.13 1.66 -9.21
N PRO A 228 10.23 2.13 -9.81
CA PRO A 228 11.39 2.64 -9.07
C PRO A 228 11.25 4.10 -8.62
N GLY A 229 10.27 4.84 -9.14
CA GLY A 229 10.10 6.26 -8.88
C GLY A 229 8.74 6.59 -8.27
N ARG A 230 8.62 7.76 -7.68
CA ARG A 230 7.35 8.27 -7.17
C ARG A 230 6.53 8.85 -8.31
N VAL A 231 5.25 8.49 -8.38
CA VAL A 231 4.25 9.09 -9.26
C VAL A 231 3.44 10.09 -8.46
N GLU A 232 3.27 11.29 -9.00
CA GLU A 232 2.39 12.30 -8.44
C GLU A 232 1.09 12.30 -9.25
N TYR A 233 -0.03 12.21 -8.56
CA TYR A 233 -1.35 12.21 -9.18
C TYR A 233 -1.98 13.59 -9.04
N THR A 234 -2.41 14.15 -10.17
CA THR A 234 -3.20 15.37 -10.21
C THR A 234 -4.53 15.09 -10.86
N ARG A 235 -5.57 15.79 -10.44
CA ARG A 235 -6.86 15.70 -11.09
C ARG A 235 -6.81 16.44 -12.42
N HIS A 236 -7.31 15.81 -13.49
CA HIS A 236 -7.41 16.46 -14.78
C HIS A 236 -8.50 17.55 -14.74
N GLU A 237 -8.28 18.65 -15.42
CA GLU A 237 -9.21 19.78 -15.48
C GLU A 237 -10.61 19.42 -16.03
N SER A 238 -10.70 18.40 -16.91
CA SER A 238 -11.97 17.86 -17.41
C SER A 238 -12.78 17.09 -16.38
N ASN A 239 -12.23 16.88 -15.17
CA ASN A 239 -12.89 16.23 -14.04
C ASN A 239 -12.66 17.05 -12.77
N PRO A 240 -13.23 18.24 -12.66
CA PRO A 240 -13.05 19.13 -11.53
C PRO A 240 -13.61 18.52 -10.24
N LEU A 241 -13.19 19.05 -9.11
CA LEU A 241 -13.80 18.71 -7.83
C LEU A 241 -15.28 19.13 -7.86
N PRO A 242 -16.20 18.35 -7.26
CA PRO A 242 -17.54 18.84 -7.01
C PRO A 242 -17.48 20.18 -6.28
N GLU A 243 -18.29 21.14 -6.72
CA GLU A 243 -18.46 22.37 -5.98
C GLU A 243 -19.00 22.02 -4.59
N VAL A 244 -18.31 22.48 -3.56
CA VAL A 244 -18.79 22.34 -2.18
C VAL A 244 -19.84 23.44 -2.04
N GLU A 245 -21.11 23.07 -2.00
CA GLU A 245 -22.16 24.01 -1.59
C GLU A 245 -21.88 24.41 -0.12
N GLU A 246 -21.63 25.70 0.11
CA GLU A 246 -21.44 26.28 1.45
C GLU A 246 -22.76 26.34 2.22
#